data_b2740a02ae46d252de942b0858e23a8c
#
_entry.id   b2740a02ae46d252de942b0858e23a8c
#
_cell.length_a   1.000
_cell.length_b   1.000
_cell.length_c   1.000
_cell.angle_alpha   90.00
_cell.angle_beta   90.00
_cell.angle_gamma   90.00
#
_symmetry.space_group_name_H-M   'P 1'
#
loop_
_entity.id
_entity.type
_entity.pdbx_description
1 polymer ?
#
loop_
_entity_poly.entity_id
_entity_poly.type
_entity_poly.pdbx_seq_one_letter_code
_entity_poly.pdbx_strand_id
1 'polypeptide(L)'
;MGDIPLWAQLRTSDKSAAEGVVPALEKIVAAIRKRCRRARIIVRGDSGFGREEIMAWCEGQEPVVYYCLGLAKNSVLIEKLAGALADARARRCLSGAASARVFSEFTYRTQTSWSRCRRVIGKAEVMAAGDNPRFVVTNLPADGFPGEEDRERLVPQRLYEELYCARGDMENQLKQQVL
;
A
#
# COMPACT_ATOMS: atom_id res chain seq x y z
N MET A 1 18.42 5.04 10.69
CA MET A 1 18.80 3.82 9.97
C MET A 1 18.66 4.16 8.49
N GLY A 2 19.70 4.01 7.69
CA GLY A 2 19.65 4.34 6.27
C GLY A 2 18.95 3.26 5.46
N ASP A 3 18.38 3.65 4.31
CA ASP A 3 17.79 2.71 3.36
C ASP A 3 18.92 1.98 2.61
N ILE A 4 18.80 0.68 2.49
CA ILE A 4 19.80 -0.19 1.87
C ILE A 4 19.13 -0.87 0.67
N PRO A 5 19.70 -0.77 -0.55
CA PRO A 5 19.18 -1.51 -1.69
C PRO A 5 19.39 -3.01 -1.47
N LEU A 6 18.30 -3.78 -1.49
CA LEU A 6 18.32 -5.23 -1.25
C LEU A 6 18.33 -6.05 -2.54
N TRP A 7 17.81 -5.48 -3.62
CA TRP A 7 17.66 -6.15 -4.90
C TRP A 7 17.55 -5.14 -6.03
N ALA A 8 18.26 -5.37 -7.11
CA ALA A 8 18.13 -4.65 -8.37
C ALA A 8 18.16 -5.63 -9.53
N GLN A 9 17.25 -5.49 -10.48
CA GLN A 9 17.17 -6.34 -11.66
C GLN A 9 16.82 -5.51 -12.89
N LEU A 10 17.67 -5.58 -13.90
CA LEU A 10 17.36 -5.02 -15.20
C LEU A 10 16.36 -5.94 -15.93
N ARG A 11 15.36 -5.35 -16.55
CA ARG A 11 14.32 -6.06 -17.32
C ARG A 11 14.05 -5.33 -18.62
N THR A 12 13.55 -6.07 -19.60
CA THR A 12 13.04 -5.51 -20.85
C THR A 12 11.70 -4.79 -20.62
N SER A 13 11.38 -3.80 -21.42
CA SER A 13 10.21 -2.92 -21.25
C SER A 13 8.86 -3.61 -21.48
N ASP A 14 8.87 -4.80 -22.10
CA ASP A 14 7.69 -5.63 -22.36
C ASP A 14 7.20 -6.41 -21.13
N LYS A 15 7.98 -6.46 -20.05
CA LYS A 15 7.67 -7.22 -18.86
C LYS A 15 6.97 -6.37 -17.78
N SER A 16 5.96 -6.98 -17.14
CA SER A 16 5.27 -6.35 -16.00
C SER A 16 6.23 -6.07 -14.84
N ALA A 17 6.04 -4.95 -14.15
CA ALA A 17 6.80 -4.63 -12.94
C ALA A 17 6.67 -5.71 -11.85
N ALA A 18 5.56 -6.45 -11.81
CA ALA A 18 5.31 -7.53 -10.85
C ALA A 18 6.00 -8.86 -11.21
N GLU A 19 6.44 -9.04 -12.48
CA GLU A 19 7.06 -10.29 -12.91
C GLU A 19 8.40 -10.50 -12.17
N GLY A 20 8.59 -11.68 -11.58
CA GLY A 20 9.79 -12.03 -10.83
C GLY A 20 9.88 -11.43 -9.41
N VAL A 21 8.85 -10.72 -8.94
CA VAL A 21 8.84 -10.12 -7.60
C VAL A 21 8.77 -11.20 -6.52
N VAL A 22 7.93 -12.22 -6.68
CA VAL A 22 7.82 -13.31 -5.69
C VAL A 22 9.15 -14.03 -5.49
N PRO A 23 9.88 -14.51 -6.52
CA PRO A 23 11.22 -15.08 -6.36
C PRO A 23 12.24 -14.16 -5.70
N ALA A 24 12.16 -12.85 -5.94
CA ALA A 24 13.03 -11.88 -5.27
C ALA A 24 12.68 -11.74 -3.78
N LEU A 25 11.38 -11.64 -3.46
CA LEU A 25 10.90 -11.59 -2.08
C LEU A 25 11.28 -12.85 -1.30
N GLU A 26 11.17 -14.03 -1.90
CA GLU A 26 11.60 -15.29 -1.29
C GLU A 26 13.05 -15.24 -0.80
N LYS A 27 13.96 -14.79 -1.67
CA LYS A 27 15.39 -14.67 -1.33
C LYS A 27 15.62 -13.62 -0.23
N ILE A 28 14.99 -12.46 -0.34
CA ILE A 28 15.13 -11.35 0.63
C ILE A 28 14.59 -11.78 2.00
N VAL A 29 13.37 -12.31 2.04
CA VAL A 29 12.71 -12.73 3.28
C VAL A 29 13.47 -13.88 3.94
N ALA A 30 13.94 -14.86 3.16
CA ALA A 30 14.78 -15.95 3.68
C ALA A 30 16.08 -15.42 4.29
N ALA A 31 16.76 -14.47 3.63
CA ALA A 31 17.98 -13.88 4.14
C ALA A 31 17.75 -13.09 5.45
N ILE A 32 16.68 -12.32 5.54
CA ILE A 32 16.30 -11.59 6.76
C ILE A 32 16.01 -12.59 7.89
N ARG A 33 15.19 -13.61 7.64
CA ARG A 33 14.76 -14.58 8.65
C ARG A 33 15.86 -15.50 9.13
N LYS A 34 16.89 -15.71 8.31
CA LYS A 34 18.11 -16.42 8.74
C LYS A 34 18.82 -15.68 9.89
N ARG A 35 18.74 -14.36 9.93
CA ARG A 35 19.35 -13.52 10.98
C ARG A 35 18.38 -13.19 12.10
N CYS A 36 17.13 -12.92 11.74
CA CYS A 36 16.07 -12.55 12.67
C CYS A 36 14.78 -13.29 12.30
N ARG A 37 14.57 -14.46 12.89
CA ARG A 37 13.48 -15.39 12.55
C ARG A 37 12.08 -14.78 12.71
N ARG A 38 11.91 -13.87 13.66
CA ARG A 38 10.62 -13.21 13.97
C ARG A 38 10.54 -11.77 13.44
N ALA A 39 11.43 -11.38 12.53
CA ALA A 39 11.37 -10.05 11.95
C ALA A 39 9.99 -9.80 11.33
N ARG A 40 9.38 -8.68 11.71
CA ARG A 40 8.18 -8.18 11.04
C ARG A 40 8.60 -7.54 9.73
N ILE A 41 8.11 -8.08 8.64
CA ILE A 41 8.45 -7.64 7.29
C ILE A 41 7.19 -7.03 6.67
N ILE A 42 7.31 -5.83 6.13
CA ILE A 42 6.22 -5.13 5.43
C ILE A 42 6.71 -4.79 4.02
N VAL A 43 6.06 -5.37 3.01
CA VAL A 43 6.30 -5.06 1.59
C VAL A 43 5.48 -3.86 1.20
N ARG A 44 6.12 -2.85 0.62
CA ARG A 44 5.45 -1.67 0.07
C ARG A 44 5.68 -1.61 -1.44
N GLY A 45 4.66 -1.23 -2.18
CA GLY A 45 4.75 -1.10 -3.62
C GLY A 45 3.65 -0.21 -4.20
N ASP A 46 3.82 0.22 -5.44
CA ASP A 46 2.79 0.97 -6.15
C ASP A 46 1.67 0.06 -6.69
N SER A 47 0.78 0.60 -7.50
CA SER A 47 -0.34 -0.14 -8.05
C SER A 47 0.06 -1.23 -9.05
N GLY A 48 1.29 -1.23 -9.55
CA GLY A 48 1.84 -2.31 -10.37
C GLY A 48 2.03 -3.60 -9.59
N PHE A 49 2.24 -3.50 -8.27
CA PHE A 49 2.50 -4.63 -7.36
C PHE A 49 1.25 -5.14 -6.64
N GLY A 50 0.10 -4.49 -6.76
CA GLY A 50 -1.17 -4.94 -6.18
C GLY A 50 -1.76 -6.17 -6.89
N ARG A 51 -0.99 -7.25 -6.99
CA ARG A 51 -1.31 -8.49 -7.70
C ARG A 51 -1.60 -9.63 -6.73
N GLU A 52 -2.54 -10.50 -7.15
CA GLU A 52 -2.94 -11.67 -6.35
C GLU A 52 -1.73 -12.53 -5.93
N GLU A 53 -0.86 -12.82 -6.86
CA GLU A 53 0.29 -13.70 -6.62
C GLU A 53 1.20 -13.16 -5.50
N ILE A 54 1.46 -11.83 -5.48
CA ILE A 54 2.29 -11.19 -4.45
C ILE A 54 1.58 -11.19 -3.10
N MET A 55 0.29 -10.82 -3.09
CA MET A 55 -0.51 -10.77 -1.87
C MET A 55 -0.70 -12.14 -1.25
N ALA A 56 -1.07 -13.13 -2.07
CA ALA A 56 -1.25 -14.51 -1.62
C ALA A 56 0.07 -15.11 -1.11
N TRP A 57 1.18 -14.85 -1.80
CA TRP A 57 2.50 -15.28 -1.32
C TRP A 57 2.82 -14.68 0.05
N CYS A 58 2.62 -13.39 0.25
CA CYS A 58 2.86 -12.72 1.53
C CYS A 58 2.00 -13.32 2.66
N GLU A 59 0.72 -13.55 2.36
CA GLU A 59 -0.26 -14.12 3.30
C GLU A 59 0.04 -15.57 3.69
N GLY A 60 0.68 -16.33 2.79
CA GLY A 60 1.07 -17.72 3.00
C GLY A 60 2.39 -17.92 3.76
N GLN A 61 3.09 -16.86 4.13
CA GLN A 61 4.36 -16.97 4.84
C GLN A 61 4.16 -17.22 6.35
N GLU A 62 5.11 -17.97 6.97
CA GLU A 62 5.14 -18.21 8.41
C GLU A 62 6.51 -17.80 8.99
N PRO A 63 6.58 -16.77 9.83
CA PRO A 63 5.54 -15.78 10.14
C PRO A 63 5.05 -15.01 8.91
N VAL A 64 3.81 -14.50 8.98
CA VAL A 64 3.21 -13.77 7.85
C VAL A 64 4.08 -12.58 7.41
N VAL A 65 4.14 -12.34 6.09
CA VAL A 65 4.70 -11.10 5.53
C VAL A 65 3.56 -10.13 5.30
N TYR A 66 3.68 -8.95 5.86
CA TYR A 66 2.68 -7.91 5.67
C TYR A 66 2.94 -7.13 4.38
N TYR A 67 1.91 -6.49 3.87
CA TYR A 67 2.04 -5.62 2.70
C TYR A 67 1.15 -4.38 2.79
N CYS A 68 1.56 -3.35 2.05
CA CYS A 68 0.84 -2.10 1.85
C CYS A 68 1.08 -1.69 0.39
N LEU A 69 0.18 -2.09 -0.51
CA LEU A 69 0.36 -1.96 -1.96
C LEU A 69 -0.67 -1.00 -2.54
N GLY A 70 -0.24 -0.16 -3.47
CA GLY A 70 -1.16 0.66 -4.24
C GLY A 70 -2.15 -0.21 -5.00
N LEU A 71 -3.36 0.32 -5.20
CA LEU A 71 -4.40 -0.36 -5.97
C LEU A 71 -4.92 0.58 -7.05
N ALA A 72 -4.94 0.10 -8.30
CA ALA A 72 -5.48 0.87 -9.41
C ALA A 72 -6.98 1.12 -9.21
N LYS A 73 -7.42 2.35 -9.44
CA LYS A 73 -8.82 2.73 -9.32
C LYS A 73 -9.69 2.01 -10.36
N ASN A 74 -10.90 1.64 -9.96
CA ASN A 74 -11.96 1.16 -10.86
C ASN A 74 -13.32 1.66 -10.37
N SER A 75 -14.38 1.44 -11.14
CA SER A 75 -15.73 1.94 -10.83
C SER A 75 -16.26 1.46 -9.47
N VAL A 76 -16.04 0.19 -9.12
CA VAL A 76 -16.50 -0.39 -7.84
C VAL A 76 -15.79 0.25 -6.64
N LEU A 77 -14.49 0.50 -6.74
CA LEU A 77 -13.74 1.16 -5.69
C LEU A 77 -14.15 2.63 -5.52
N ILE A 78 -14.43 3.32 -6.63
CA ILE A 78 -14.92 4.71 -6.61
C ILE A 78 -16.32 4.76 -5.98
N GLU A 79 -17.21 3.84 -6.30
CA GLU A 79 -18.53 3.73 -5.70
C GLU A 79 -18.44 3.51 -4.18
N LYS A 80 -17.59 2.59 -3.72
CA LYS A 80 -17.33 2.37 -2.29
C LYS A 80 -16.79 3.61 -1.57
N LEU A 81 -16.10 4.48 -2.28
CA LEU A 81 -15.52 5.72 -1.74
C LEU A 81 -16.45 6.93 -1.87
N ALA A 82 -17.62 6.78 -2.48
CA ALA A 82 -18.52 7.92 -2.82
C ALA A 82 -18.90 8.76 -1.60
N GLY A 83 -19.22 8.13 -0.46
CA GLY A 83 -19.52 8.84 0.79
C GLY A 83 -18.35 9.69 1.27
N ALA A 84 -17.15 9.13 1.33
CA ALA A 84 -15.95 9.86 1.74
C ALA A 84 -15.61 11.01 0.77
N LEU A 85 -15.87 10.85 -0.53
CA LEU A 85 -15.72 11.91 -1.52
C LEU A 85 -16.73 13.04 -1.28
N ALA A 86 -17.98 12.72 -0.95
CA ALA A 86 -18.99 13.72 -0.59
C ALA A 86 -18.57 14.51 0.66
N ASP A 87 -18.09 13.82 1.70
CA ASP A 87 -17.57 14.46 2.92
C ASP A 87 -16.35 15.34 2.63
N ALA A 88 -15.44 14.91 1.79
CA ALA A 88 -14.27 15.70 1.40
C ALA A 88 -14.68 16.97 0.64
N ARG A 89 -15.69 16.89 -0.25
CA ARG A 89 -16.23 18.07 -0.94
C ARG A 89 -16.86 19.05 0.04
N ALA A 90 -17.68 18.56 0.96
CA ALA A 90 -18.30 19.39 2.00
C ALA A 90 -17.26 20.09 2.88
N ARG A 91 -16.23 19.34 3.36
CA ARG A 91 -15.12 19.91 4.14
C ARG A 91 -14.37 21.00 3.37
N ARG A 92 -14.06 20.76 2.09
CA ARG A 92 -13.38 21.74 1.26
C ARG A 92 -14.21 23.01 1.08
N CYS A 93 -15.51 22.85 0.84
CA CYS A 93 -16.44 23.99 0.68
C CYS A 93 -16.52 24.83 1.96
N LEU A 94 -16.64 24.18 3.12
CA LEU A 94 -16.76 24.87 4.41
C LEU A 94 -15.45 25.56 4.84
N SER A 95 -14.30 24.95 4.57
CA SER A 95 -13.01 25.49 5.00
C SER A 95 -12.41 26.51 4.03
N GLY A 96 -12.86 26.55 2.77
CA GLY A 96 -12.21 27.33 1.72
C GLY A 96 -10.80 26.86 1.33
N ALA A 97 -10.38 25.67 1.82
CA ALA A 97 -9.04 25.15 1.60
C ALA A 97 -8.81 24.74 0.13
N ALA A 98 -7.55 24.77 -0.32
CA ALA A 98 -7.16 24.35 -1.66
C ALA A 98 -7.48 22.86 -1.92
N SER A 99 -7.42 22.03 -0.87
CA SER A 99 -7.79 20.61 -0.90
C SER A 99 -8.38 20.14 0.42
N ALA A 100 -9.19 19.10 0.37
CA ALA A 100 -9.64 18.36 1.56
C ALA A 100 -9.50 16.86 1.34
N ARG A 101 -9.23 16.13 2.42
CA ARG A 101 -9.05 14.69 2.41
C ARG A 101 -9.91 14.01 3.45
N VAL A 102 -10.47 12.88 3.07
CA VAL A 102 -11.17 11.96 3.97
C VAL A 102 -10.64 10.55 3.67
N PHE A 103 -10.41 9.77 4.71
CA PHE A 103 -9.97 8.38 4.56
C PHE A 103 -11.12 7.46 4.95
N SER A 104 -11.26 6.38 4.20
CA SER A 104 -12.26 5.35 4.44
C SER A 104 -11.61 3.98 4.34
N GLU A 105 -12.19 3.02 5.04
CA GLU A 105 -11.75 1.64 5.05
C GLU A 105 -12.91 0.73 4.69
N PHE A 106 -12.64 -0.27 3.87
CA PHE A 106 -13.62 -1.28 3.49
C PHE A 106 -12.92 -2.56 3.03
N THR A 107 -13.70 -3.65 2.94
CA THR A 107 -13.24 -4.88 2.32
C THR A 107 -13.57 -4.88 0.83
N TYR A 108 -12.65 -5.41 0.04
CA TYR A 108 -12.81 -5.53 -1.41
C TYR A 108 -12.22 -6.83 -1.93
N ARG A 109 -12.82 -7.33 -2.99
CA ARG A 109 -12.34 -8.44 -3.81
C ARG A 109 -12.68 -8.16 -5.25
N THR A 110 -11.77 -8.48 -6.16
CA THR A 110 -12.09 -8.51 -7.61
C THR A 110 -13.03 -9.69 -7.91
N GLN A 111 -13.75 -9.62 -9.01
CA GLN A 111 -14.69 -10.68 -9.36
C GLN A 111 -13.99 -12.03 -9.64
N THR A 112 -12.83 -12.00 -10.29
CA THR A 112 -12.18 -13.21 -10.82
C THR A 112 -10.73 -13.41 -10.38
N SER A 113 -9.97 -12.32 -10.13
CA SER A 113 -8.52 -12.41 -9.96
C SER A 113 -8.05 -12.56 -8.51
N TRP A 114 -8.87 -12.20 -7.51
CA TRP A 114 -8.50 -12.32 -6.10
C TRP A 114 -9.16 -13.52 -5.45
N SER A 115 -8.39 -14.31 -4.73
CA SER A 115 -8.86 -15.50 -4.01
C SER A 115 -9.75 -15.17 -2.80
N ARG A 116 -9.57 -13.99 -2.20
CA ARG A 116 -10.27 -13.56 -0.97
C ARG A 116 -10.53 -12.07 -0.92
N CYS A 117 -11.43 -11.67 -0.02
CA CYS A 117 -11.59 -10.27 0.35
C CYS A 117 -10.37 -9.77 1.13
N ARG A 118 -9.95 -8.53 0.86
CA ARG A 118 -8.83 -7.87 1.54
C ARG A 118 -9.20 -6.48 2.01
N ARG A 119 -8.53 -6.02 3.03
CA ARG A 119 -8.66 -4.67 3.58
C ARG A 119 -8.14 -3.67 2.57
N VAL A 120 -8.95 -2.65 2.26
CA VAL A 120 -8.59 -1.55 1.37
C VAL A 120 -8.80 -0.22 2.09
N ILE A 121 -7.80 0.64 2.01
CA ILE A 121 -7.87 2.03 2.44
C ILE A 121 -8.11 2.89 1.20
N GLY A 122 -9.17 3.69 1.24
CA GLY A 122 -9.47 4.68 0.24
C GLY A 122 -9.14 6.09 0.73
N LYS A 123 -8.35 6.84 -0.03
CA LYS A 123 -8.16 8.28 0.16
C LYS A 123 -9.09 9.03 -0.79
N ALA A 124 -10.10 9.69 -0.26
CA ALA A 124 -10.93 10.65 -0.94
C ALA A 124 -10.26 12.03 -0.84
N GLU A 125 -9.65 12.48 -1.90
CA GLU A 125 -9.04 13.82 -1.98
C GLU A 125 -9.79 14.65 -3.03
N VAL A 126 -10.19 15.86 -2.65
CA VAL A 126 -10.86 16.82 -3.52
C VAL A 126 -10.02 18.08 -3.61
N MET A 127 -9.67 18.46 -4.82
CA MET A 127 -8.84 19.63 -5.14
C MET A 127 -9.58 20.56 -6.10
N ALA A 128 -9.02 21.72 -6.39
CA ALA A 128 -9.56 22.63 -7.40
C ALA A 128 -9.64 21.97 -8.80
N ALA A 129 -8.69 21.11 -9.13
CA ALA A 129 -8.64 20.36 -10.39
C ALA A 129 -9.63 19.17 -10.45
N GLY A 130 -10.33 18.85 -9.36
CA GLY A 130 -11.29 17.76 -9.27
C GLY A 130 -10.93 16.71 -8.22
N ASP A 131 -11.64 15.58 -8.28
CA ASP A 131 -11.46 14.45 -7.36
C ASP A 131 -10.23 13.63 -7.71
N ASN A 132 -9.45 13.27 -6.70
CA ASN A 132 -8.25 12.45 -6.81
C ASN A 132 -8.32 11.23 -5.87
N PRO A 133 -9.22 10.27 -6.12
CA PRO A 133 -9.31 9.06 -5.30
C PRO A 133 -8.06 8.18 -5.47
N ARG A 134 -7.56 7.65 -4.36
CA ARG A 134 -6.44 6.69 -4.34
C ARG A 134 -6.77 5.55 -3.41
N PHE A 135 -6.22 4.37 -3.71
CA PHE A 135 -6.51 3.16 -2.96
C PHE A 135 -5.22 2.40 -2.63
N VAL A 136 -5.24 1.77 -1.47
CA VAL A 136 -4.17 0.89 -0.98
C VAL A 136 -4.80 -0.38 -0.45
N VAL A 137 -4.28 -1.54 -0.84
CA VAL A 137 -4.65 -2.84 -0.30
C VAL A 137 -3.60 -3.32 0.70
N THR A 138 -4.04 -3.94 1.78
CA THR A 138 -3.16 -4.36 2.87
C THR A 138 -3.70 -5.58 3.61
N ASN A 139 -2.80 -6.38 4.22
CA ASN A 139 -3.13 -7.39 5.22
C ASN A 139 -2.70 -6.97 6.64
N LEU A 140 -2.30 -5.72 6.83
CA LEU A 140 -2.01 -5.19 8.17
C LEU A 140 -3.28 -5.21 9.02
N PRO A 141 -3.21 -5.64 10.28
CA PRO A 141 -4.38 -5.70 11.16
C PRO A 141 -4.93 -4.30 11.44
N ALA A 142 -6.27 -4.16 11.41
CA ALA A 142 -6.93 -2.87 11.70
C ALA A 142 -6.70 -2.42 13.15
N ASP A 143 -6.68 -3.40 14.07
CA ASP A 143 -6.57 -3.16 15.51
C ASP A 143 -5.11 -3.02 16.00
N GLY A 144 -4.15 -2.92 15.10
CA GLY A 144 -2.74 -2.89 15.44
C GLY A 144 -2.17 -4.29 15.75
N PHE A 145 -0.89 -4.32 16.09
CA PHE A 145 -0.25 -5.58 16.49
C PHE A 145 -0.42 -5.84 17.97
N PRO A 146 -0.61 -7.11 18.37
CA PRO A 146 -0.69 -7.46 19.80
C PRO A 146 0.55 -7.00 20.56
N GLY A 147 0.34 -6.34 21.72
CA GLY A 147 1.43 -5.89 22.60
C GLY A 147 2.12 -4.58 22.18
N GLU A 148 1.67 -3.93 21.13
CA GLU A 148 2.14 -2.60 20.75
C GLU A 148 1.17 -1.51 21.25
N GLU A 149 1.73 -0.47 21.88
CA GLU A 149 0.96 0.69 22.33
C GLU A 149 0.47 1.55 21.15
N ASP A 150 1.12 1.44 20.00
CA ASP A 150 0.91 2.30 18.84
C ASP A 150 -0.13 1.73 17.85
N ARG A 151 -1.32 1.38 18.41
CA ARG A 151 -2.46 0.93 17.58
C ARG A 151 -2.90 1.95 16.54
N GLU A 152 -2.67 3.22 16.82
CA GLU A 152 -3.04 4.33 15.94
C GLU A 152 -2.25 4.35 14.62
N ARG A 153 -1.08 3.70 14.55
CA ARG A 153 -0.29 3.65 13.30
C ARG A 153 -0.99 2.95 12.15
N LEU A 154 -1.93 2.06 12.42
CA LEU A 154 -2.62 1.27 11.42
C LEU A 154 -4.03 1.78 11.10
N VAL A 155 -4.43 2.94 11.68
CA VAL A 155 -5.66 3.62 11.24
C VAL A 155 -5.50 4.10 9.79
N PRO A 156 -6.59 4.20 9.02
CA PRO A 156 -6.56 4.46 7.58
C PRO A 156 -5.67 5.63 7.16
N GLN A 157 -5.81 6.77 7.81
CA GLN A 157 -5.04 7.97 7.47
C GLN A 157 -3.55 7.78 7.68
N ARG A 158 -3.14 7.34 8.87
CA ARG A 158 -1.71 7.17 9.21
C ARG A 158 -1.07 6.06 8.39
N LEU A 159 -1.80 4.94 8.18
CA LEU A 159 -1.32 3.87 7.30
C LEU A 159 -1.06 4.40 5.87
N TYR A 160 -1.96 5.23 5.35
CA TYR A 160 -1.77 5.80 4.03
C TYR A 160 -0.64 6.83 4.00
N GLU A 161 -0.66 7.82 4.91
CA GLU A 161 0.25 8.96 4.88
C GLU A 161 1.66 8.60 5.39
N GLU A 162 1.77 7.86 6.49
CA GLU A 162 3.05 7.57 7.13
C GLU A 162 3.69 6.27 6.62
N LEU A 163 2.90 5.23 6.34
CA LEU A 163 3.45 3.96 5.90
C LEU A 163 3.51 3.87 4.36
N TYR A 164 2.40 4.11 3.67
CA TYR A 164 2.37 3.97 2.21
C TYR A 164 3.12 5.08 1.50
N CYS A 165 2.89 6.35 1.86
CA CYS A 165 3.52 7.49 1.19
C CYS A 165 5.02 7.62 1.47
N ALA A 166 5.54 7.12 2.60
CA ALA A 166 6.98 7.05 2.86
C ALA A 166 7.78 6.21 1.83
N ARG A 167 7.09 5.53 0.91
CA ARG A 167 7.70 4.90 -0.28
C ARG A 167 8.36 5.92 -1.22
N GLY A 168 7.82 7.14 -1.33
CA GLY A 168 8.36 8.17 -2.22
C GLY A 168 9.79 8.58 -1.91
N ASP A 169 10.24 8.39 -0.68
CA ASP A 169 11.62 8.70 -0.28
C ASP A 169 12.64 7.80 -0.97
N MET A 170 12.28 6.55 -1.28
CA MET A 170 13.17 5.61 -1.97
C MET A 170 13.39 5.99 -3.45
N GLU A 171 12.42 6.56 -4.14
CA GLU A 171 12.58 7.04 -5.51
C GLU A 171 13.58 8.20 -5.59
N ASN A 172 13.59 9.05 -4.59
CA ASN A 172 14.55 10.16 -4.48
C ASN A 172 15.97 9.66 -4.19
N GLN A 173 16.12 8.61 -3.37
CA GLN A 173 17.42 8.02 -3.06
C GLN A 173 18.02 7.28 -4.26
N LEU A 174 17.22 6.55 -5.04
CA LEU A 174 17.70 5.92 -6.28
C LEU A 174 18.23 6.98 -7.27
N LYS A 175 17.58 8.13 -7.38
CA LYS A 175 18.07 9.25 -8.22
C LYS A 175 19.39 9.82 -7.72
N GLN A 176 19.64 9.83 -6.42
CA GLN A 176 20.91 10.31 -5.83
C GLN A 176 22.06 9.31 -5.99
N GLN A 177 21.78 8.03 -6.18
CA GLN A 177 22.81 6.99 -6.38
C GLN A 177 23.24 6.83 -7.85
N VAL A 178 22.51 7.42 -8.80
CA VAL A 178 22.78 7.35 -10.25
C VAL A 178 23.54 8.59 -10.75
N LEU A 179 23.77 9.58 -9.89
CA LEU A 179 24.63 10.74 -10.12
C LEU A 179 26.01 10.53 -9.49
#